data_2a0ba7768f34c4e7ec6aafa9ba774d43
#
_entry.id   2a0ba7768f34c4e7ec6aafa9ba774d43
#
_cell.length_a   1.000
_cell.length_b   1.000
_cell.length_c   1.000
_cell.angle_alpha   90.00
_cell.angle_beta   90.00
_cell.angle_gamma   90.00
#
_symmetry.space_group_name_H-M   'P 1'
#
loop_
_entity.id
_entity.type
_entity.pdbx_description
1 polymer ?
#
loop_
_entity_poly.entity_id
_entity_poly.type
_entity_poly.pdbx_seq_one_letter_code
_entity_poly.pdbx_strand_id
1 'polypeptide(L)'
;LISREGFSNIYSNVYHKYPPTSIQEVGEFSEIKLITGEEKHSHKHILTSKIKSGGDCITSRVPLLFNDDLIISKAHVDNSMELPYKNGWADEVLFIHEGVGTLHSNFGNINIKSGDYLVIPRGVIWEIHVEVNMKVLAIESSTPVETPERYRNKFGQLLEHSPFSELSLIHI
;
A
#
# COMPACT_ATOMS: atom_id res chain seq x y z
N LEU A 1 16.99 -10.47 -4.84
CA LEU A 1 17.02 -9.33 -5.75
C LEU A 1 15.71 -8.55 -5.60
N ILE A 2 15.78 -7.26 -5.34
CA ILE A 2 14.63 -6.35 -5.30
C ILE A 2 14.85 -5.26 -6.35
N SER A 3 13.89 -5.13 -7.26
CA SER A 3 13.89 -4.14 -8.30
C SER A 3 12.45 -3.83 -8.70
N ARG A 4 12.19 -2.60 -9.17
CA ARG A 4 10.89 -2.20 -9.75
C ARG A 4 10.81 -2.47 -11.25
N GLU A 5 11.95 -2.56 -11.91
CA GLU A 5 12.06 -2.66 -13.36
C GLU A 5 12.81 -3.93 -13.80
N GLY A 6 12.69 -5.00 -13.04
CA GLY A 6 13.38 -6.25 -13.29
C GLY A 6 14.89 -6.10 -13.24
N PHE A 7 15.57 -6.51 -14.31
CA PHE A 7 17.03 -6.40 -14.43
C PHE A 7 17.50 -5.15 -15.19
N SER A 8 16.56 -4.27 -15.55
CA SER A 8 16.85 -3.20 -16.51
C SER A 8 17.38 -1.92 -15.89
N ASN A 9 17.25 -1.75 -14.58
CA ASN A 9 17.63 -0.51 -13.90
C ASN A 9 18.23 -0.81 -12.52
N ILE A 10 18.11 0.11 -11.58
CA ILE A 10 18.66 0.01 -10.24
C ILE A 10 17.99 -1.13 -9.50
N TYR A 11 18.79 -2.02 -8.94
CA TYR A 11 18.33 -3.13 -8.10
C TYR A 11 19.20 -3.25 -6.86
N SER A 12 18.64 -3.91 -5.84
CA SER A 12 19.34 -4.23 -4.61
C SER A 12 19.26 -5.72 -4.31
N ASN A 13 20.32 -6.28 -3.75
CA ASN A 13 20.31 -7.62 -3.19
C ASN A 13 19.88 -7.55 -1.72
N VAL A 14 18.83 -8.28 -1.39
CA VAL A 14 18.39 -8.44 -0.02
C VAL A 14 18.53 -9.89 0.39
N TYR A 15 19.18 -10.13 1.52
CA TYR A 15 19.42 -11.46 2.07
C TYR A 15 18.39 -11.73 3.17
N HIS A 16 17.63 -12.80 3.01
CA HIS A 16 16.63 -13.23 3.98
C HIS A 16 17.16 -14.38 4.83
N LYS A 17 16.80 -14.42 6.10
CA LYS A 17 17.09 -15.56 6.98
C LYS A 17 16.33 -16.82 6.57
N TYR A 18 15.11 -16.62 6.04
CA TYR A 18 14.24 -17.70 5.57
C TYR A 18 13.82 -17.39 4.12
N PRO A 19 13.60 -18.40 3.27
CA PRO A 19 13.11 -18.19 1.92
C PRO A 19 11.75 -17.49 1.92
N PRO A 20 11.62 -16.29 1.31
CA PRO A 20 10.36 -15.52 1.37
C PRO A 20 9.28 -16.02 0.39
N THR A 21 9.59 -17.04 -0.42
CA THR A 21 8.76 -17.49 -1.54
C THR A 21 8.44 -18.98 -1.51
N SER A 22 8.59 -19.62 -0.36
CA SER A 22 8.19 -21.00 -0.19
C SER A 22 6.66 -21.10 -0.17
N ILE A 23 6.08 -21.72 -1.21
CA ILE A 23 4.62 -21.96 -1.28
C ILE A 23 4.32 -23.17 -0.41
N GLN A 24 3.46 -22.99 0.57
CA GLN A 24 2.96 -24.09 1.42
C GLN A 24 1.63 -24.63 0.88
N GLU A 25 0.77 -23.73 0.42
CA GLU A 25 -0.56 -24.08 -0.05
C GLU A 25 -1.00 -23.10 -1.15
N VAL A 26 -1.81 -23.58 -2.06
CA VAL A 26 -2.49 -22.77 -3.07
C VAL A 26 -3.98 -22.82 -2.77
N GLY A 27 -4.52 -21.72 -2.26
CA GLY A 27 -5.94 -21.58 -1.96
C GLY A 27 -6.81 -21.36 -3.19
N GLU A 28 -8.09 -21.09 -2.97
CA GLU A 28 -9.03 -20.79 -4.04
C GLU A 28 -8.74 -19.42 -4.67
N PHE A 29 -8.90 -19.35 -5.99
CA PHE A 29 -8.81 -18.09 -6.71
C PHE A 29 -10.08 -17.26 -6.48
N SER A 30 -9.91 -16.00 -6.07
CA SER A 30 -10.99 -15.03 -5.98
C SER A 30 -10.73 -13.82 -6.86
N GLU A 31 -11.71 -13.46 -7.68
CA GLU A 31 -11.61 -12.29 -8.57
C GLU A 31 -12.21 -11.05 -7.91
N ILE A 32 -11.46 -9.95 -7.92
CA ILE A 32 -11.99 -8.64 -7.53
C ILE A 32 -12.79 -8.08 -8.72
N LYS A 33 -14.11 -8.08 -8.60
CA LYS A 33 -14.97 -7.55 -9.65
C LYS A 33 -15.14 -6.03 -9.49
N LEU A 34 -14.56 -5.29 -10.43
CA LEU A 34 -14.78 -3.86 -10.57
C LEU A 34 -15.90 -3.62 -11.59
N ILE A 35 -17.00 -3.04 -11.16
CA ILE A 35 -18.18 -2.82 -11.99
C ILE A 35 -18.27 -1.34 -12.36
N THR A 36 -18.19 -1.03 -13.65
CA THR A 36 -18.42 0.32 -14.16
C THR A 36 -19.90 0.63 -14.16
N GLY A 37 -20.28 1.79 -13.61
CA GLY A 37 -21.65 2.30 -13.73
C GLY A 37 -21.93 2.77 -15.16
N GLU A 38 -23.13 2.50 -15.67
CA GLU A 38 -23.60 2.99 -16.99
C GLU A 38 -24.02 4.47 -16.97
N GLU A 39 -23.92 5.14 -15.84
CA GLU A 39 -24.38 6.52 -15.68
C GLU A 39 -23.47 7.52 -16.38
N LYS A 40 -24.09 8.55 -16.95
CA LYS A 40 -23.37 9.70 -17.51
C LYS A 40 -22.50 10.38 -16.44
N HIS A 41 -21.39 10.95 -16.88
CA HIS A 41 -20.54 11.75 -16.00
C HIS A 41 -21.35 12.83 -15.28
N SER A 42 -21.31 12.82 -13.97
CA SER A 42 -22.00 13.77 -13.10
C SER A 42 -21.17 14.04 -11.85
N HIS A 43 -21.43 15.14 -11.17
CA HIS A 43 -20.85 15.38 -9.86
C HIS A 43 -21.36 14.31 -8.88
N LYS A 44 -20.42 13.64 -8.21
CA LYS A 44 -20.73 12.60 -7.22
C LYS A 44 -20.13 12.97 -5.87
N HIS A 45 -20.90 12.79 -4.83
CA HIS A 45 -20.46 12.92 -3.45
C HIS A 45 -20.65 11.58 -2.75
N ILE A 46 -19.56 10.93 -2.42
CA ILE A 46 -19.56 9.60 -1.78
C ILE A 46 -19.42 9.79 -0.28
N LEU A 47 -20.47 9.44 0.47
CA LEU A 47 -20.45 9.44 1.93
C LEU A 47 -19.83 8.12 2.43
N THR A 48 -18.51 8.09 2.51
CA THR A 48 -17.76 6.87 2.89
C THR A 48 -18.08 6.36 4.29
N SER A 49 -18.53 7.23 5.19
CA SER A 49 -18.99 6.85 6.54
C SER A 49 -20.24 5.95 6.54
N LYS A 50 -21.04 6.00 5.47
CA LYS A 50 -22.23 5.14 5.32
C LYS A 50 -21.94 3.78 4.69
N ILE A 51 -20.75 3.60 4.13
CA ILE A 51 -20.33 2.34 3.55
C ILE A 51 -19.87 1.45 4.69
N LYS A 52 -20.64 0.40 4.98
CA LYS A 52 -20.26 -0.60 5.98
C LYS A 52 -19.18 -1.50 5.41
N SER A 53 -18.13 -1.66 6.13
CA SER A 53 -17.09 -2.65 5.87
C SER A 53 -16.45 -2.99 7.22
N GLY A 54 -15.86 -4.15 7.33
CA GLY A 54 -15.14 -4.62 8.51
C GLY A 54 -14.30 -5.81 8.11
N GLY A 55 -13.25 -6.05 8.85
CA GLY A 55 -12.28 -7.09 8.56
C GLY A 55 -10.86 -6.56 8.68
N ASP A 56 -9.92 -7.22 8.05
CA ASP A 56 -8.53 -6.75 7.98
C ASP A 56 -8.32 -5.69 6.88
N CYS A 57 -7.10 -5.19 6.74
CA CYS A 57 -6.75 -4.12 5.80
C CYS A 57 -6.94 -4.48 4.32
N ILE A 58 -7.10 -5.75 3.99
CA ILE A 58 -7.33 -6.23 2.62
C ILE A 58 -8.80 -6.60 2.42
N THR A 59 -9.34 -7.44 3.30
CA THR A 59 -10.70 -7.99 3.17
C THR A 59 -11.79 -6.94 3.37
N SER A 60 -11.50 -5.85 4.09
CA SER A 60 -12.44 -4.75 4.32
C SER A 60 -12.43 -3.68 3.22
N ARG A 61 -11.59 -3.81 2.20
CA ARG A 61 -11.52 -2.82 1.10
C ARG A 61 -12.80 -2.78 0.29
N VAL A 62 -13.32 -1.58 0.12
CA VAL A 62 -14.45 -1.29 -0.77
C VAL A 62 -13.98 -0.31 -1.83
N PRO A 63 -13.88 -0.71 -3.10
CA PRO A 63 -13.50 0.18 -4.19
C PRO A 63 -14.51 1.33 -4.33
N LEU A 64 -13.99 2.56 -4.40
CA LEU A 64 -14.79 3.79 -4.57
C LEU A 64 -14.68 4.33 -5.99
N LEU A 65 -13.45 4.35 -6.51
CA LEU A 65 -13.10 4.88 -7.82
C LEU A 65 -12.03 3.99 -8.42
N PHE A 66 -12.08 3.79 -9.73
CA PHE A 66 -11.04 3.06 -10.43
C PHE A 66 -10.97 3.45 -11.92
N ASN A 67 -9.83 3.23 -12.50
CA ASN A 67 -9.58 3.21 -13.93
C ASN A 67 -8.51 2.16 -14.24
N ASP A 68 -7.93 2.18 -15.43
CA ASP A 68 -6.92 1.20 -15.84
C ASP A 68 -5.60 1.32 -15.04
N ASP A 69 -5.33 2.46 -14.41
CA ASP A 69 -4.08 2.76 -13.71
C ASP A 69 -4.21 2.74 -12.18
N LEU A 70 -5.39 3.07 -11.66
CA LEU A 70 -5.62 3.33 -10.23
C LEU A 70 -6.87 2.65 -9.72
N ILE A 71 -6.78 2.15 -8.50
CA ILE A 71 -7.94 1.75 -7.69
C ILE A 71 -7.86 2.52 -6.37
N ILE A 72 -8.92 3.25 -6.05
CA ILE A 72 -9.06 3.94 -4.77
C ILE A 72 -10.14 3.24 -3.96
N SER A 73 -9.74 2.70 -2.83
CA SER A 73 -10.62 1.95 -1.93
C SER A 73 -10.63 2.56 -0.55
N LYS A 74 -11.73 2.39 0.15
CA LYS A 74 -11.78 2.62 1.59
C LYS A 74 -11.79 1.29 2.33
N ALA A 75 -11.19 1.25 3.53
CA ALA A 75 -11.25 0.13 4.43
C ALA A 75 -11.60 0.58 5.85
N HIS A 76 -12.45 -0.19 6.53
CA HIS A 76 -12.62 -0.13 7.98
C HIS A 76 -11.99 -1.38 8.57
N VAL A 77 -10.85 -1.17 9.21
CA VAL A 77 -9.99 -2.24 9.71
C VAL A 77 -10.24 -2.41 11.21
N ASP A 78 -10.94 -3.47 11.56
CA ASP A 78 -11.27 -3.84 12.94
C ASP A 78 -10.58 -5.13 13.39
N ASN A 79 -9.94 -5.83 12.46
CA ASN A 79 -9.16 -7.04 12.72
C ASN A 79 -7.73 -6.89 12.22
N SER A 80 -6.78 -7.44 12.96
CA SER A 80 -5.42 -7.63 12.47
C SER A 80 -5.39 -8.65 11.34
N MET A 81 -4.45 -8.52 10.43
CA MET A 81 -4.24 -9.50 9.37
C MET A 81 -3.71 -10.81 9.97
N GLU A 82 -4.28 -11.94 9.58
CA GLU A 82 -3.83 -13.26 9.99
C GLU A 82 -2.69 -13.80 9.12
N LEU A 83 -2.66 -13.37 7.87
CA LEU A 83 -1.67 -13.79 6.87
C LEU A 83 -1.04 -12.56 6.23
N PRO A 84 0.28 -12.62 5.97
CA PRO A 84 0.95 -11.58 5.21
C PRO A 84 0.39 -11.50 3.79
N TYR A 85 0.34 -10.28 3.28
CA TYR A 85 -0.13 -9.95 1.95
C TYR A 85 1.00 -9.41 1.07
N LYS A 86 0.88 -9.60 -0.22
CA LYS A 86 1.77 -9.02 -1.23
C LYS A 86 0.99 -8.61 -2.46
N ASN A 87 1.06 -7.33 -2.83
CA ASN A 87 0.58 -6.88 -4.12
C ASN A 87 1.69 -7.08 -5.17
N GLY A 88 1.44 -7.92 -6.16
CA GLY A 88 2.39 -8.17 -7.26
C GLY A 88 2.18 -7.24 -8.46
N TRP A 89 1.06 -6.51 -8.48
CA TRP A 89 0.61 -5.70 -9.59
C TRP A 89 0.85 -4.21 -9.39
N ALA A 90 0.57 -3.68 -8.21
CA ALA A 90 0.51 -2.25 -7.92
C ALA A 90 1.40 -1.86 -6.74
N ASP A 91 1.90 -0.63 -6.77
CA ASP A 91 2.35 0.05 -5.57
C ASP A 91 1.12 0.50 -4.78
N GLU A 92 1.20 0.47 -3.46
CA GLU A 92 0.10 0.83 -2.59
C GLU A 92 0.43 2.08 -1.76
N VAL A 93 -0.51 3.00 -1.68
CA VAL A 93 -0.46 4.12 -0.73
C VAL A 93 -1.61 3.94 0.25
N LEU A 94 -1.30 3.78 1.53
CA LEU A 94 -2.28 3.69 2.59
C LEU A 94 -2.25 4.99 3.39
N PHE A 95 -3.35 5.74 3.37
CA PHE A 95 -3.53 6.88 4.26
C PHE A 95 -4.33 6.44 5.48
N ILE A 96 -3.73 6.60 6.65
CA ILE A 96 -4.36 6.27 7.93
C ILE A 96 -5.20 7.47 8.39
N HIS A 97 -6.50 7.41 8.12
CA HIS A 97 -7.41 8.49 8.50
C HIS A 97 -7.69 8.48 10.00
N GLU A 98 -7.91 7.31 10.58
CA GLU A 98 -8.13 7.10 12.02
C GLU A 98 -7.48 5.78 12.44
N GLY A 99 -7.16 5.66 13.74
CA GLY A 99 -6.67 4.44 14.35
C GLY A 99 -5.17 4.39 14.56
N VAL A 100 -4.73 3.28 15.14
CA VAL A 100 -3.33 3.01 15.48
C VAL A 100 -3.04 1.54 15.24
N GLY A 101 -1.83 1.23 14.80
CA GLY A 101 -1.38 -0.14 14.61
C GLY A 101 0.11 -0.22 14.28
N THR A 102 0.54 -1.40 13.91
CA THR A 102 1.92 -1.65 13.48
C THR A 102 1.91 -2.35 12.12
N LEU A 103 2.62 -1.77 11.15
CA LEU A 103 2.94 -2.43 9.89
C LEU A 103 4.16 -3.32 10.11
N HIS A 104 4.03 -4.61 9.85
CA HIS A 104 5.14 -5.56 9.77
C HIS A 104 5.45 -5.85 8.31
N SER A 105 6.70 -5.83 7.94
CA SER A 105 7.13 -6.13 6.58
C SER A 105 8.45 -6.88 6.56
N ASN A 106 8.82 -7.38 5.40
CA ASN A 106 10.16 -7.98 5.21
C ASN A 106 11.31 -6.95 5.30
N PHE A 107 11.02 -5.67 5.50
CA PHE A 107 12.00 -4.60 5.76
C PHE A 107 12.01 -4.11 7.21
N GLY A 108 11.14 -4.65 8.05
CA GLY A 108 11.02 -4.28 9.45
C GLY A 108 9.61 -3.81 9.83
N ASN A 109 9.50 -3.29 11.05
CA ASN A 109 8.23 -2.89 11.64
C ASN A 109 8.15 -1.37 11.74
N ILE A 110 6.97 -0.81 11.47
CA ILE A 110 6.70 0.63 11.54
C ILE A 110 5.41 0.83 12.33
N ASN A 111 5.47 1.61 13.40
CA ASN A 111 4.27 2.04 14.12
C ASN A 111 3.54 3.09 13.27
N ILE A 112 2.24 2.93 13.12
CA ILE A 112 1.38 3.76 12.28
C ILE A 112 0.22 4.34 13.08
N LYS A 113 -0.15 5.57 12.77
CA LYS A 113 -1.21 6.30 13.45
C LYS A 113 -1.96 7.21 12.49
N SER A 114 -3.03 7.78 12.97
CA SER A 114 -3.81 8.77 12.21
C SER A 114 -2.93 9.91 11.66
N GLY A 115 -3.11 10.19 10.37
CA GLY A 115 -2.37 11.18 9.60
C GLY A 115 -1.18 10.62 8.81
N ASP A 116 -0.77 9.38 9.07
CA ASP A 116 0.38 8.78 8.38
C ASP A 116 0.01 8.32 6.96
N TYR A 117 0.99 8.42 6.07
CA TYR A 117 0.98 7.83 4.73
C TYR A 117 2.03 6.72 4.66
N LEU A 118 1.61 5.55 4.25
CA LEU A 118 2.49 4.42 3.95
C LEU A 118 2.58 4.26 2.43
N VAL A 119 3.80 4.21 1.91
CA VAL A 119 4.03 3.84 0.51
C VAL A 119 4.68 2.46 0.51
N ILE A 120 3.95 1.49 -0.01
CA ILE A 120 4.37 0.09 -0.05
C ILE A 120 4.60 -0.28 -1.52
N PRO A 121 5.85 -0.43 -1.95
CA PRO A 121 6.16 -0.85 -3.31
C PRO A 121 5.61 -2.25 -3.60
N ARG A 122 5.24 -2.50 -4.85
CA ARG A 122 4.83 -3.83 -5.30
C ARG A 122 5.88 -4.89 -4.94
N GLY A 123 5.41 -6.06 -4.59
CA GLY A 123 6.29 -7.17 -4.23
C GLY A 123 6.76 -7.18 -2.78
N VAL A 124 6.51 -6.14 -2.01
CA VAL A 124 6.75 -6.13 -0.56
C VAL A 124 5.73 -7.02 0.13
N ILE A 125 6.21 -7.87 1.02
CA ILE A 125 5.36 -8.71 1.87
C ILE A 125 5.11 -7.94 3.16
N TRP A 126 3.84 -7.77 3.53
CA TRP A 126 3.47 -6.99 4.70
C TRP A 126 2.16 -7.46 5.34
N GLU A 127 1.97 -7.07 6.60
CA GLU A 127 0.74 -7.26 7.37
C GLU A 127 0.56 -6.08 8.34
N ILE A 128 -0.68 -5.80 8.73
CA ILE A 128 -1.00 -4.78 9.75
C ILE A 128 -1.61 -5.46 10.96
N HIS A 129 -1.01 -5.18 12.12
CA HIS A 129 -1.56 -5.48 13.43
C HIS A 129 -2.26 -4.24 13.97
N VAL A 130 -3.56 -4.37 14.23
CA VAL A 130 -4.43 -3.28 14.68
C VAL A 130 -4.43 -3.20 16.20
N GLU A 131 -4.13 -2.01 16.73
CA GLU A 131 -4.23 -1.71 18.17
C GLU A 131 -5.52 -0.94 18.46
N VAL A 132 -5.88 -0.01 17.60
CA VAL A 132 -7.13 0.75 17.62
C VAL A 132 -7.73 0.70 16.23
N ASN A 133 -9.02 0.37 16.13
CA ASN A 133 -9.74 0.25 14.86
C ASN A 133 -9.40 1.38 13.91
N MET A 134 -9.10 1.04 12.66
CA MET A 134 -8.56 1.99 11.70
C MET A 134 -9.56 2.30 10.59
N LYS A 135 -9.49 3.52 10.09
CA LYS A 135 -10.08 3.90 8.80
C LYS A 135 -8.95 4.23 7.83
N VAL A 136 -8.91 3.52 6.75
CA VAL A 136 -7.83 3.61 5.77
C VAL A 136 -8.38 3.97 4.41
N LEU A 137 -7.71 4.90 3.72
CA LEU A 137 -7.86 5.08 2.28
C LEU A 137 -6.69 4.36 1.60
N ALA A 138 -7.00 3.37 0.79
CA ALA A 138 -6.02 2.61 0.03
C ALA A 138 -6.05 3.04 -1.43
N ILE A 139 -4.89 3.37 -1.97
CA ILE A 139 -4.69 3.72 -3.39
C ILE A 139 -3.71 2.70 -3.95
N GLU A 140 -4.14 1.95 -4.95
CA GLU A 140 -3.31 1.00 -5.69
C GLU A 140 -2.97 1.61 -7.05
N SER A 141 -1.69 1.71 -7.37
CA SER A 141 -1.21 2.33 -8.62
C SER A 141 -0.41 1.34 -9.44
N SER A 142 -0.78 1.15 -10.71
CA SER A 142 -0.02 0.35 -11.67
C SER A 142 1.34 0.96 -11.99
N THR A 143 1.47 2.28 -11.83
CA THR A 143 2.74 3.00 -11.97
C THR A 143 3.45 3.15 -10.63
N PRO A 144 4.79 3.21 -10.61
CA PRO A 144 5.55 3.38 -9.37
C PRO A 144 5.19 4.67 -8.64
N VAL A 145 5.00 4.56 -7.32
CA VAL A 145 4.88 5.71 -6.42
C VAL A 145 6.24 5.99 -5.82
N GLU A 146 6.88 7.03 -6.28
CA GLU A 146 8.28 7.33 -5.90
C GLU A 146 8.56 8.83 -5.87
N THR A 147 9.68 9.18 -5.24
CA THR A 147 10.18 10.56 -5.24
C THR A 147 10.48 11.00 -6.67
N PRO A 148 10.02 12.20 -7.10
CA PRO A 148 10.30 12.71 -8.43
C PRO A 148 11.81 12.75 -8.75
N GLU A 149 12.16 12.42 -10.00
CA GLU A 149 13.56 12.34 -10.45
C GLU A 149 14.35 13.62 -10.19
N ARG A 150 13.70 14.80 -10.26
CA ARG A 150 14.34 16.09 -9.97
C ARG A 150 14.86 16.24 -8.54
N TYR A 151 14.44 15.38 -7.63
CA TYR A 151 14.83 15.41 -6.21
C TYR A 151 15.76 14.27 -5.82
N ARG A 152 16.16 13.43 -6.76
CA ARG A 152 17.04 12.30 -6.52
C ARG A 152 18.14 12.19 -7.57
N ASN A 153 19.25 11.57 -7.20
CA ASN A 153 20.27 11.21 -8.17
C ASN A 153 19.90 9.90 -8.91
N LYS A 154 20.72 9.53 -9.89
CA LYS A 154 20.52 8.30 -10.68
C LYS A 154 20.54 7.01 -9.86
N PHE A 155 20.99 7.04 -8.62
CA PHE A 155 21.01 5.89 -7.70
C PHE A 155 19.84 5.89 -6.71
N GLY A 156 18.90 6.84 -6.84
CA GLY A 156 17.73 6.95 -5.98
C GLY A 156 17.97 7.69 -4.66
N GLN A 157 19.17 8.21 -4.40
CA GLN A 157 19.46 9.01 -3.22
C GLN A 157 18.86 10.41 -3.38
N LEU A 158 18.27 10.94 -2.30
CA LEU A 158 17.74 12.31 -2.29
C LEU A 158 18.88 13.34 -2.43
N LEU A 159 18.61 14.36 -3.21
CA LEU A 159 19.53 15.51 -3.35
C LEU A 159 19.45 16.39 -2.12
N GLU A 160 20.57 17.04 -1.76
CA GLU A 160 20.68 17.97 -0.62
C GLU A 160 19.60 19.06 -0.63
N HIS A 161 19.26 19.55 -1.81
CA HIS A 161 18.25 20.61 -1.98
C HIS A 161 16.84 20.08 -2.30
N SER A 162 16.57 18.79 -2.01
CA SER A 162 15.21 18.28 -2.13
C SER A 162 14.31 18.90 -1.07
N PRO A 163 12.97 19.00 -1.30
CA PRO A 163 12.04 19.55 -0.31
C PRO A 163 11.84 18.66 0.92
N PHE A 164 12.44 17.48 0.93
CA PHE A 164 12.40 16.56 2.05
C PHE A 164 13.43 16.95 3.08
N SER A 165 13.00 17.27 4.29
CA SER A 165 13.92 17.56 5.40
C SER A 165 14.53 16.26 5.95
N GLU A 166 15.71 16.37 6.56
CA GLU A 166 16.35 15.25 7.29
C GLU A 166 15.43 14.66 8.37
N LEU A 167 14.64 15.51 9.03
CA LEU A 167 13.67 15.08 10.03
C LEU A 167 12.58 14.19 9.45
N SER A 168 12.11 14.44 8.23
CA SER A 168 11.14 13.57 7.56
C SER A 168 11.77 12.25 7.11
N LEU A 169 13.07 12.22 6.83
CA LEU A 169 13.80 11.00 6.49
C LEU A 169 14.14 10.16 7.72
N ILE A 170 14.40 10.80 8.86
CA ILE A 170 14.71 10.10 10.12
C ILE A 170 13.45 9.51 10.75
N HIS A 171 12.29 10.07 10.45
CA HIS A 171 11.00 9.62 10.98
C HIS A 171 10.28 8.64 10.04
N ILE A 172 10.88 8.35 8.91
CA ILE A 172 10.51 7.25 8.04
C ILE A 172 11.27 6.00 8.50
#